data_195a905c26aa8379d39f54c27ef2ecb8
#
_entry.id   195a905c26aa8379d39f54c27ef2ecb8
#
_cell.length_a   1.000
_cell.length_b   1.000
_cell.length_c   1.000
_cell.angle_alpha   90.00
_cell.angle_beta   90.00
_cell.angle_gamma   90.00
#
_symmetry.space_group_name_H-M   'P 1'
#
loop_
_entity.id
_entity.type
_entity.pdbx_description
1 polymer ?
#
loop_
_entity_poly.entity_id
_entity_poly.type
_entity_poly.pdbx_seq_one_letter_code
_entity_poly.pdbx_strand_id
1 'polypeptide(L)'
;MRGAIKPSLAAAATAALLVGAAVAAGAQDAKSEMSRVRLAVGGKPALFYLPLTVTERLGYFRDAGLEVEISDFPGGARALQALIGGSADVVTGAFDHTIQMQAKGQPIVAVVQLGRFPGYVLGVLSAKAQTYRSPADLKGMKIGVTAPGSSTHFMVQHLMVKYGLNRDDAAFVGIGASASAVAAVQRGEIDAIVNVDPVINLLESQGLIKVVADTRTEAGTREVFGGAYPAAVLYAPRAFITEKPRTTQVLVNALVRGLRWIAARSADEIVGVMPPDYALGDRAIYAQSIKTSLPMYSRDGRFSGEAAETAYAVLKAFDPDVGRAKIDVAATYINTFIEKVPAQP
;
A
#
# COMPACT_ATOMS: atom_id res chain seq x y z
N MET A 1 80.53 -35.33 3.91
CA MET A 1 79.20 -35.91 3.64
C MET A 1 78.14 -34.97 4.18
N ARG A 2 77.42 -34.29 3.33
CA ARG A 2 76.44 -33.26 3.72
C ARG A 2 75.04 -33.89 3.63
N GLY A 3 74.34 -34.00 4.78
CA GLY A 3 72.96 -34.44 4.85
C GLY A 3 72.00 -33.27 4.65
N ALA A 4 71.15 -33.37 3.62
CA ALA A 4 70.09 -32.39 3.34
C ALA A 4 68.86 -32.67 4.20
N ILE A 5 68.42 -31.69 4.99
CA ILE A 5 67.17 -31.72 5.77
C ILE A 5 66.04 -31.24 4.84
N LYS A 6 65.01 -32.08 4.61
CA LYS A 6 63.80 -31.72 3.90
C LYS A 6 62.87 -31.01 4.89
N PRO A 7 62.24 -29.87 4.50
CA PRO A 7 61.21 -29.23 5.31
C PRO A 7 59.91 -30.01 5.26
N SER A 8 59.26 -30.18 6.39
CA SER A 8 58.00 -30.93 6.56
C SER A 8 56.79 -30.17 6.05
N LEU A 9 55.92 -30.87 5.32
CA LEU A 9 54.64 -30.42 4.73
C LEU A 9 53.53 -30.06 5.74
N ALA A 10 53.86 -29.93 7.06
CA ALA A 10 52.86 -29.70 8.10
C ALA A 10 52.49 -28.22 8.34
N ALA A 11 53.24 -27.24 7.78
CA ALA A 11 53.03 -25.82 8.05
C ALA A 11 52.05 -25.12 7.08
N ALA A 12 51.71 -25.78 5.96
CA ALA A 12 50.86 -25.17 4.94
C ALA A 12 49.35 -25.37 5.14
N ALA A 13 48.95 -26.37 5.96
CA ALA A 13 47.53 -26.68 6.18
C ALA A 13 46.83 -25.80 7.24
N THR A 14 47.62 -25.18 8.16
CA THR A 14 47.06 -24.37 9.25
C THR A 14 46.74 -22.91 8.86
N ALA A 15 47.41 -22.41 7.83
CA ALA A 15 47.14 -21.03 7.33
C ALA A 15 45.89 -20.92 6.48
N ALA A 16 45.46 -21.98 5.77
CA ALA A 16 44.27 -22.00 4.93
C ALA A 16 42.95 -22.06 5.73
N LEU A 17 42.98 -22.62 6.96
CA LEU A 17 41.81 -22.71 7.84
C LEU A 17 41.51 -21.42 8.59
N LEU A 18 42.49 -20.54 8.80
CA LEU A 18 42.29 -19.23 9.45
C LEU A 18 41.77 -18.13 8.53
N VAL A 19 41.99 -18.21 7.20
CA VAL A 19 41.45 -17.27 6.23
C VAL A 19 39.99 -17.59 5.90
N GLY A 20 39.57 -18.87 5.95
CA GLY A 20 38.17 -19.26 5.75
C GLY A 20 37.23 -18.86 6.90
N ALA A 21 37.75 -18.79 8.14
CA ALA A 21 36.95 -18.39 9.31
C ALA A 21 36.76 -16.89 9.41
N ALA A 22 37.64 -16.06 8.83
CA ALA A 22 37.54 -14.60 8.87
C ALA A 22 36.50 -14.02 7.85
N VAL A 23 36.18 -14.78 6.77
CA VAL A 23 35.18 -14.35 5.77
C VAL A 23 33.75 -14.70 6.21
N ALA A 24 33.57 -15.71 7.08
CA ALA A 24 32.28 -16.07 7.64
C ALA A 24 31.84 -15.20 8.84
N ALA A 25 32.74 -14.43 9.45
CA ALA A 25 32.45 -13.56 10.59
C ALA A 25 31.97 -12.14 10.21
N GLY A 26 31.83 -11.82 8.91
CA GLY A 26 31.46 -10.48 8.40
C GLY A 26 29.98 -10.26 8.16
N ALA A 27 29.12 -11.24 8.34
CA ALA A 27 27.68 -11.12 8.23
C ALA A 27 27.01 -11.27 9.61
N GLN A 28 27.53 -10.59 10.64
CA GLN A 28 26.72 -10.35 11.81
C GLN A 28 25.64 -9.36 11.42
N ASP A 29 24.38 -9.82 11.42
CA ASP A 29 23.18 -9.01 11.23
C ASP A 29 23.25 -7.78 12.14
N ALA A 30 23.64 -6.65 11.58
CA ALA A 30 23.68 -5.41 12.32
C ALA A 30 22.23 -5.09 12.74
N LYS A 31 21.95 -5.24 14.03
CA LYS A 31 20.63 -5.03 14.65
C LYS A 31 19.99 -3.74 14.12
N SER A 32 18.68 -3.75 13.91
CA SER A 32 17.92 -2.55 13.53
C SER A 32 18.15 -1.41 14.54
N GLU A 33 18.07 -0.16 14.09
CA GLU A 33 18.23 1.03 14.97
C GLU A 33 17.12 1.12 16.01
N MET A 34 15.96 0.53 15.70
CA MET A 34 14.78 0.50 16.57
C MET A 34 14.38 -0.95 16.84
N SER A 35 13.96 -1.25 18.06
CA SER A 35 13.30 -2.52 18.41
C SER A 35 11.77 -2.46 18.24
N ARG A 36 11.20 -1.24 18.22
CA ARG A 36 9.76 -0.98 18.11
C ARG A 36 9.51 0.12 17.10
N VAL A 37 8.47 -0.06 16.25
CA VAL A 37 8.01 0.90 15.23
C VAL A 37 6.51 1.08 15.34
N ARG A 38 6.05 2.33 15.34
CA ARG A 38 4.63 2.69 15.29
C ARG A 38 4.23 2.84 13.82
N LEU A 39 3.33 1.97 13.35
CA LEU A 39 2.84 1.94 11.98
C LEU A 39 1.36 2.36 11.97
N ALA A 40 1.02 3.38 11.16
CA ALA A 40 -0.38 3.73 10.93
C ALA A 40 -0.88 3.14 9.61
N VAL A 41 -2.17 2.78 9.57
CA VAL A 41 -2.87 2.29 8.37
C VAL A 41 -4.27 2.88 8.34
N GLY A 42 -4.82 3.12 7.15
CA GLY A 42 -6.13 3.73 7.00
C GLY A 42 -7.20 2.76 6.50
N GLY A 43 -7.75 1.94 7.39
CA GLY A 43 -8.71 0.89 7.10
C GLY A 43 -8.04 -0.47 6.90
N LYS A 44 -7.43 -0.99 7.96
CA LYS A 44 -6.68 -2.27 7.95
C LYS A 44 -7.48 -3.46 7.39
N PRO A 45 -8.82 -3.57 7.55
CA PRO A 45 -9.62 -4.62 6.91
C PRO A 45 -9.69 -4.58 5.38
N ALA A 46 -9.38 -3.44 4.77
CA ALA A 46 -9.40 -3.27 3.32
C ALA A 46 -8.38 -4.19 2.63
N LEU A 47 -8.80 -4.87 1.55
CA LEU A 47 -7.90 -5.72 0.76
C LEU A 47 -6.74 -4.91 0.14
N PHE A 48 -6.88 -3.61 0.03
CA PHE A 48 -5.80 -2.68 -0.30
C PHE A 48 -4.56 -2.87 0.59
N TYR A 49 -4.77 -3.23 1.88
CA TYR A 49 -3.71 -3.44 2.88
C TYR A 49 -3.51 -4.92 3.25
N LEU A 50 -4.05 -5.87 2.48
CA LEU A 50 -3.87 -7.30 2.73
C LEU A 50 -2.40 -7.69 2.98
N PRO A 51 -1.39 -7.18 2.21
CA PRO A 51 0.00 -7.53 2.45
C PRO A 51 0.51 -7.16 3.85
N LEU A 52 0.06 -6.04 4.42
CA LEU A 52 0.37 -5.65 5.80
C LEU A 52 -0.19 -6.67 6.80
N THR A 53 -1.50 -6.99 6.65
CA THR A 53 -2.19 -7.91 7.57
C THR A 53 -1.59 -9.31 7.51
N VAL A 54 -1.27 -9.83 6.31
CA VAL A 54 -0.57 -11.11 6.15
C VAL A 54 0.79 -11.10 6.84
N THR A 55 1.59 -10.06 6.63
CA THR A 55 2.92 -9.90 7.22
C THR A 55 2.86 -9.92 8.75
N GLU A 56 1.90 -9.19 9.33
CA GLU A 56 1.66 -9.15 10.77
C GLU A 56 1.19 -10.51 11.31
N ARG A 57 0.15 -11.09 10.69
CA ARG A 57 -0.47 -12.35 11.15
C ARG A 57 0.48 -13.54 11.10
N LEU A 58 1.36 -13.58 10.11
CA LEU A 58 2.40 -14.60 9.98
C LEU A 58 3.64 -14.32 10.85
N GLY A 59 3.67 -13.21 11.57
CA GLY A 59 4.73 -12.87 12.50
C GLY A 59 6.04 -12.41 11.84
N TYR A 60 6.04 -12.04 10.56
CA TYR A 60 7.26 -11.73 9.81
C TYR A 60 8.03 -10.52 10.35
N PHE A 61 7.37 -9.55 10.98
CA PHE A 61 8.04 -8.47 11.69
C PHE A 61 8.79 -8.99 12.93
N ARG A 62 8.16 -9.86 13.73
CA ARG A 62 8.76 -10.45 14.93
C ARG A 62 9.93 -11.39 14.59
N ASP A 63 9.78 -12.19 13.54
CA ASP A 63 10.86 -13.06 13.03
C ASP A 63 12.09 -12.23 12.65
N ALA A 64 11.89 -11.00 12.16
CA ALA A 64 12.96 -10.07 11.83
C ALA A 64 13.44 -9.22 13.03
N GLY A 65 13.01 -9.54 14.25
CA GLY A 65 13.42 -8.86 15.48
C GLY A 65 12.82 -7.46 15.67
N LEU A 66 11.67 -7.16 15.03
CA LEU A 66 11.01 -5.86 15.10
C LEU A 66 9.60 -5.99 15.69
N GLU A 67 9.31 -5.27 16.76
CA GLU A 67 7.97 -5.06 17.27
C GLU A 67 7.29 -3.94 16.46
N VAL A 68 6.21 -4.26 15.73
CA VAL A 68 5.44 -3.26 14.97
C VAL A 68 4.09 -3.07 15.62
N GLU A 69 3.88 -1.88 16.18
CA GLU A 69 2.61 -1.47 16.76
C GLU A 69 1.75 -0.84 15.66
N ILE A 70 0.67 -1.53 15.26
CA ILE A 70 -0.19 -1.09 14.17
C ILE A 70 -1.43 -0.38 14.71
N SER A 71 -1.58 0.90 14.36
CA SER A 71 -2.77 1.71 14.65
C SER A 71 -3.63 1.85 13.39
N ASP A 72 -4.89 1.42 13.48
CA ASP A 72 -5.87 1.52 12.39
C ASP A 72 -6.68 2.82 12.49
N PHE A 73 -6.81 3.52 11.38
CA PHE A 73 -7.56 4.76 11.22
C PHE A 73 -8.68 4.58 10.19
N PRO A 74 -9.75 5.40 10.20
CA PRO A 74 -10.87 5.24 9.26
C PRO A 74 -10.49 5.32 7.77
N GLY A 75 -9.38 5.98 7.43
CA GLY A 75 -8.92 6.12 6.05
C GLY A 75 -7.49 6.67 5.95
N GLY A 76 -6.90 6.60 4.75
CA GLY A 76 -5.49 6.92 4.50
C GLY A 76 -5.08 8.34 4.90
N ALA A 77 -5.94 9.34 4.70
CA ALA A 77 -5.67 10.72 5.14
C ALA A 77 -5.49 10.82 6.66
N ARG A 78 -6.22 10.03 7.45
CA ARG A 78 -6.09 10.02 8.91
C ARG A 78 -4.81 9.33 9.37
N ALA A 79 -4.42 8.25 8.70
CA ALA A 79 -3.12 7.60 8.93
C ALA A 79 -1.95 8.55 8.58
N LEU A 80 -2.05 9.28 7.46
CA LEU A 80 -1.08 10.30 7.08
C LEU A 80 -0.99 11.42 8.13
N GLN A 81 -2.12 11.89 8.66
CA GLN A 81 -2.13 12.90 9.73
C GLN A 81 -1.42 12.40 11.00
N ALA A 82 -1.56 11.11 11.35
CA ALA A 82 -0.84 10.50 12.47
C ALA A 82 0.68 10.52 12.25
N LEU A 83 1.15 10.29 11.02
CA LEU A 83 2.57 10.40 10.66
C LEU A 83 3.08 11.84 10.80
N ILE A 84 2.37 12.79 10.19
CA ILE A 84 2.78 14.21 10.21
C ILE A 84 2.74 14.77 11.63
N GLY A 85 1.79 14.33 12.46
CA GLY A 85 1.68 14.69 13.88
C GLY A 85 2.68 13.96 14.79
N GLY A 86 3.52 13.05 14.27
CA GLY A 86 4.54 12.32 15.03
C GLY A 86 4.00 11.19 15.93
N SER A 87 2.73 10.82 15.81
CA SER A 87 2.15 9.67 16.53
C SER A 87 2.39 8.34 15.84
N ALA A 88 2.84 8.34 14.57
CA ALA A 88 3.34 7.18 13.83
C ALA A 88 4.73 7.48 13.26
N ASP A 89 5.53 6.43 13.08
CA ASP A 89 6.87 6.49 12.49
C ASP A 89 6.83 6.21 10.99
N VAL A 90 5.94 5.31 10.58
CA VAL A 90 5.73 4.89 9.19
C VAL A 90 4.24 4.67 8.92
N VAL A 91 3.86 4.65 7.65
CA VAL A 91 2.47 4.39 7.23
C VAL A 91 2.44 3.38 6.10
N THR A 92 1.55 2.37 6.19
CA THR A 92 1.05 1.75 4.97
C THR A 92 -0.11 2.59 4.45
N GLY A 93 0.10 3.23 3.32
CA GLY A 93 -0.84 4.19 2.74
C GLY A 93 -0.81 4.14 1.22
N ALA A 94 -1.38 5.14 0.57
CA ALA A 94 -1.39 5.23 -0.87
C ALA A 94 -0.24 6.10 -1.39
N PHE A 95 0.28 5.75 -2.56
CA PHE A 95 1.45 6.39 -3.17
C PHE A 95 1.24 7.88 -3.44
N ASP A 96 0.06 8.28 -3.89
CA ASP A 96 -0.28 9.66 -4.25
C ASP A 96 -0.07 10.66 -3.09
N HIS A 97 -0.15 10.20 -1.85
CA HIS A 97 0.20 11.02 -0.69
C HIS A 97 1.68 11.48 -0.72
N THR A 98 2.60 10.72 -1.31
CA THR A 98 4.02 11.14 -1.40
C THR A 98 4.18 12.37 -2.28
N ILE A 99 3.41 12.44 -3.38
CA ILE A 99 3.37 13.57 -4.30
C ILE A 99 2.70 14.78 -3.63
N GLN A 100 1.54 14.57 -3.00
CA GLN A 100 0.80 15.62 -2.30
C GLN A 100 1.63 16.26 -1.18
N MET A 101 2.33 15.45 -0.39
CA MET A 101 3.14 15.94 0.72
C MET A 101 4.42 16.64 0.26
N GLN A 102 4.98 16.25 -0.88
CA GLN A 102 6.07 17.00 -1.49
C GLN A 102 5.62 18.41 -1.91
N ALA A 103 4.39 18.54 -2.49
CA ALA A 103 3.81 19.83 -2.83
C ALA A 103 3.63 20.74 -1.60
N LYS A 104 3.40 20.16 -0.42
CA LYS A 104 3.26 20.87 0.86
C LYS A 104 4.57 21.11 1.59
N GLY A 105 5.73 20.79 0.99
CA GLY A 105 7.04 20.94 1.60
C GLY A 105 7.31 19.97 2.76
N GLN A 106 6.56 18.90 2.89
CA GLN A 106 6.69 17.85 3.91
C GLN A 106 6.98 16.49 3.26
N PRO A 107 8.15 16.28 2.62
CA PRO A 107 8.40 15.10 1.80
C PRO A 107 8.40 13.82 2.63
N ILE A 108 7.50 12.91 2.26
CA ILE A 108 7.50 11.51 2.64
C ILE A 108 7.89 10.66 1.42
N VAL A 109 8.50 9.50 1.65
CA VAL A 109 9.08 8.69 0.59
C VAL A 109 8.59 7.26 0.71
N ALA A 110 8.12 6.69 -0.39
CA ALA A 110 7.71 5.29 -0.47
C ALA A 110 8.94 4.38 -0.63
N VAL A 111 8.98 3.26 0.13
CA VAL A 111 10.15 2.36 0.18
C VAL A 111 9.83 0.93 -0.28
N VAL A 112 8.56 0.55 -0.36
CA VAL A 112 8.09 -0.71 -0.95
C VAL A 112 6.68 -0.54 -1.50
N GLN A 113 6.44 -1.05 -2.71
CA GLN A 113 5.13 -1.08 -3.35
C GLN A 113 4.42 -2.38 -2.99
N LEU A 114 3.24 -2.27 -2.37
CA LEU A 114 2.42 -3.42 -1.98
C LEU A 114 1.36 -3.75 -3.04
N GLY A 115 0.81 -2.73 -3.70
CA GLY A 115 -0.20 -2.85 -4.75
C GLY A 115 0.24 -2.21 -6.06
N ARG A 116 0.01 -2.89 -7.20
CA ARG A 116 0.36 -2.41 -8.55
C ARG A 116 -0.71 -1.50 -9.14
N PHE A 117 -1.96 -1.68 -8.72
CA PHE A 117 -3.10 -0.83 -9.06
C PHE A 117 -4.07 -0.74 -7.87
N PRO A 118 -4.93 0.32 -7.83
CA PRO A 118 -5.55 0.75 -6.58
C PRO A 118 -6.68 -0.14 -6.06
N GLY A 119 -7.43 -0.79 -6.96
CA GLY A 119 -8.64 -1.49 -6.54
C GLY A 119 -9.76 -0.57 -6.04
N TYR A 120 -9.69 0.74 -6.34
CA TYR A 120 -10.77 1.67 -6.01
C TYR A 120 -11.93 1.47 -6.97
N VAL A 121 -13.15 1.49 -6.44
CA VAL A 121 -14.37 1.36 -7.21
C VAL A 121 -15.31 2.51 -6.86
N LEU A 122 -15.81 3.20 -7.90
CA LEU A 122 -16.92 4.12 -7.78
C LEU A 122 -18.22 3.35 -8.07
N GLY A 123 -19.07 3.25 -7.06
CA GLY A 123 -20.41 2.70 -7.14
C GLY A 123 -21.45 3.80 -6.91
N VAL A 124 -22.50 3.83 -7.74
CA VAL A 124 -23.68 4.67 -7.51
C VAL A 124 -24.76 3.81 -6.86
N LEU A 125 -25.44 4.30 -5.83
CA LEU A 125 -26.51 3.56 -5.18
C LEU A 125 -27.58 3.16 -6.21
N SER A 126 -28.11 1.94 -6.09
CA SER A 126 -29.06 1.35 -7.06
C SER A 126 -30.28 2.25 -7.28
N ALA A 127 -30.74 2.95 -6.25
CA ALA A 127 -31.83 3.93 -6.36
C ALA A 127 -31.51 5.13 -7.28
N LYS A 128 -30.23 5.47 -7.47
CA LYS A 128 -29.77 6.56 -8.33
C LYS A 128 -29.23 6.08 -9.69
N ALA A 129 -28.97 4.78 -9.82
CA ALA A 129 -28.31 4.19 -10.98
C ALA A 129 -29.09 4.36 -12.31
N GLN A 130 -30.40 4.50 -12.25
CA GLN A 130 -31.23 4.70 -13.45
C GLN A 130 -31.01 6.07 -14.09
N THR A 131 -30.69 7.10 -13.31
CA THR A 131 -30.47 8.47 -13.79
C THR A 131 -29.00 8.75 -14.11
N TYR A 132 -28.08 7.92 -13.60
CA TYR A 132 -26.65 8.08 -13.84
C TYR A 132 -26.25 7.67 -15.27
N ARG A 133 -25.55 8.55 -15.99
CA ARG A 133 -25.05 8.34 -17.35
C ARG A 133 -23.52 8.46 -17.45
N SER A 134 -22.92 9.36 -16.66
CA SER A 134 -21.51 9.66 -16.71
C SER A 134 -21.04 10.29 -15.38
N PRO A 135 -19.72 10.42 -15.13
CA PRO A 135 -19.22 11.14 -13.97
C PRO A 135 -19.67 12.61 -13.86
N ALA A 136 -20.18 13.22 -14.92
CA ALA A 136 -20.81 14.56 -14.86
C ALA A 136 -22.06 14.58 -13.94
N ASP A 137 -22.76 13.45 -13.81
CA ASP A 137 -23.93 13.31 -12.96
C ASP A 137 -23.60 13.24 -11.45
N LEU A 138 -22.31 13.18 -11.07
CA LEU A 138 -21.86 13.26 -9.68
C LEU A 138 -22.07 14.66 -9.07
N LYS A 139 -22.36 15.68 -9.90
CA LYS A 139 -22.62 17.05 -9.42
C LYS A 139 -23.77 17.06 -8.41
N GLY A 140 -23.50 17.65 -7.25
CA GLY A 140 -24.47 17.79 -6.16
C GLY A 140 -24.73 16.50 -5.36
N MET A 141 -24.13 15.35 -5.73
CA MET A 141 -24.26 14.12 -4.99
C MET A 141 -23.51 14.18 -3.66
N LYS A 142 -24.01 13.41 -2.70
CA LYS A 142 -23.32 13.09 -1.46
C LYS A 142 -22.52 11.79 -1.66
N ILE A 143 -21.19 11.88 -1.72
CA ILE A 143 -20.30 10.78 -2.08
C ILE A 143 -19.54 10.30 -0.84
N GLY A 144 -19.72 9.03 -0.49
CA GLY A 144 -18.96 8.37 0.56
C GLY A 144 -17.54 8.04 0.08
N VAL A 145 -16.54 8.43 0.85
CA VAL A 145 -15.12 8.10 0.65
C VAL A 145 -14.55 7.56 1.94
N THR A 146 -13.40 6.86 1.93
CA THR A 146 -12.82 6.33 3.17
C THR A 146 -12.55 7.44 4.18
N ALA A 147 -11.95 8.55 3.74
CA ALA A 147 -11.92 9.83 4.44
C ALA A 147 -11.68 10.96 3.42
N PRO A 148 -12.20 12.17 3.63
CA PRO A 148 -11.80 13.33 2.82
C PRO A 148 -10.28 13.52 2.85
N GLY A 149 -9.66 13.66 1.66
CA GLY A 149 -8.21 13.72 1.47
C GLY A 149 -7.53 12.36 1.33
N SER A 150 -8.24 11.23 1.39
CA SER A 150 -7.72 9.93 1.02
C SER A 150 -7.77 9.70 -0.49
N SER A 151 -7.04 8.72 -1.01
CA SER A 151 -6.98 8.43 -2.45
C SER A 151 -8.31 8.02 -3.08
N THR A 152 -9.24 7.47 -2.30
CA THR A 152 -10.64 7.28 -2.73
C THR A 152 -11.33 8.61 -3.03
N HIS A 153 -11.03 9.67 -2.27
CA HIS A 153 -11.48 11.02 -2.57
C HIS A 153 -10.79 11.58 -3.83
N PHE A 154 -9.47 11.35 -3.98
CA PHE A 154 -8.72 11.79 -5.15
C PHE A 154 -9.23 11.17 -6.45
N MET A 155 -9.58 9.88 -6.44
CA MET A 155 -10.16 9.22 -7.62
C MET A 155 -11.44 9.91 -8.09
N VAL A 156 -12.36 10.21 -7.19
CA VAL A 156 -13.63 10.85 -7.60
C VAL A 156 -13.41 12.29 -8.04
N GLN A 157 -12.54 13.05 -7.36
CA GLN A 157 -12.18 14.42 -7.81
C GLN A 157 -11.54 14.41 -9.20
N HIS A 158 -10.64 13.45 -9.47
CA HIS A 158 -10.04 13.26 -10.79
C HIS A 158 -11.12 12.99 -11.85
N LEU A 159 -12.06 12.06 -11.59
CA LEU A 159 -13.15 11.76 -12.51
C LEU A 159 -14.04 12.98 -12.74
N MET A 160 -14.41 13.72 -11.70
CA MET A 160 -15.22 14.93 -11.83
C MET A 160 -14.54 15.96 -12.75
N VAL A 161 -13.25 16.25 -12.52
CA VAL A 161 -12.50 17.21 -13.35
C VAL A 161 -12.33 16.69 -14.78
N LYS A 162 -12.05 15.40 -14.99
CA LYS A 162 -11.95 14.76 -16.30
C LYS A 162 -13.23 14.89 -17.11
N TYR A 163 -14.40 14.99 -16.45
CA TYR A 163 -15.71 15.14 -17.07
C TYR A 163 -16.29 16.57 -16.95
N GLY A 164 -15.43 17.56 -16.72
CA GLY A 164 -15.79 18.99 -16.82
C GLY A 164 -16.45 19.59 -15.59
N LEU A 165 -16.43 18.90 -14.44
CA LEU A 165 -16.90 19.44 -13.16
C LEU A 165 -15.74 20.11 -12.40
N ASN A 166 -16.07 20.95 -11.40
CA ASN A 166 -15.11 21.32 -10.37
C ASN A 166 -14.94 20.16 -9.39
N ARG A 167 -13.75 20.01 -8.83
CA ARG A 167 -13.42 18.92 -7.87
C ARG A 167 -14.32 18.96 -6.61
N ASP A 168 -14.93 20.08 -6.31
CA ASP A 168 -15.73 20.31 -5.11
C ASP A 168 -17.24 20.47 -5.44
N ASP A 169 -17.68 20.12 -6.66
CA ASP A 169 -19.09 20.16 -7.09
C ASP A 169 -19.95 19.04 -6.46
N ALA A 170 -19.41 18.22 -5.55
CA ALA A 170 -20.11 17.19 -4.77
C ALA A 170 -19.77 17.32 -3.28
N ALA A 171 -20.62 16.75 -2.41
CA ALA A 171 -20.34 16.68 -0.98
C ALA A 171 -19.64 15.37 -0.63
N PHE A 172 -18.52 15.40 0.11
CA PHE A 172 -17.75 14.22 0.47
C PHE A 172 -17.92 13.86 1.95
N VAL A 173 -18.27 12.59 2.22
CA VAL A 173 -18.51 12.07 3.56
C VAL A 173 -17.49 10.96 3.85
N GLY A 174 -16.76 11.07 4.97
CA GLY A 174 -15.88 10.01 5.46
C GLY A 174 -16.70 8.88 6.06
N ILE A 175 -16.67 7.70 5.43
CA ILE A 175 -17.45 6.52 5.84
C ILE A 175 -16.57 5.34 6.27
N GLY A 176 -15.23 5.49 6.19
CA GLY A 176 -14.30 4.39 6.49
C GLY A 176 -14.19 3.36 5.36
N ALA A 177 -13.51 2.23 5.65
CA ALA A 177 -13.26 1.14 4.71
C ALA A 177 -13.67 -0.23 5.27
N SER A 178 -14.74 -0.28 6.08
CA SER A 178 -15.19 -1.49 6.77
C SER A 178 -16.71 -1.48 6.94
N ALA A 179 -17.25 -2.10 7.98
CA ALA A 179 -18.69 -2.19 8.28
C ALA A 179 -19.39 -0.82 8.33
N SER A 180 -18.71 0.25 8.72
CA SER A 180 -19.26 1.62 8.71
C SER A 180 -19.64 2.10 7.31
N ALA A 181 -18.84 1.73 6.29
CA ALA A 181 -19.13 2.06 4.90
C ALA A 181 -20.35 1.29 4.38
N VAL A 182 -20.47 0.00 4.72
CA VAL A 182 -21.64 -0.81 4.39
C VAL A 182 -22.91 -0.21 5.01
N ALA A 183 -22.84 0.14 6.29
CA ALA A 183 -23.96 0.74 7.02
C ALA A 183 -24.40 2.09 6.43
N ALA A 184 -23.47 2.95 5.99
CA ALA A 184 -23.80 4.23 5.35
C ALA A 184 -24.60 4.04 4.05
N VAL A 185 -24.23 3.04 3.23
CA VAL A 185 -24.98 2.68 2.02
C VAL A 185 -26.35 2.13 2.36
N GLN A 186 -26.44 1.17 3.30
CA GLN A 186 -27.71 0.54 3.70
C GLN A 186 -28.71 1.54 4.29
N ARG A 187 -28.21 2.60 4.98
CA ARG A 187 -29.06 3.66 5.51
C ARG A 187 -29.39 4.77 4.50
N GLY A 188 -28.84 4.70 3.29
CA GLY A 188 -29.07 5.74 2.28
C GLY A 188 -28.48 7.11 2.66
N GLU A 189 -27.40 7.14 3.45
CA GLU A 189 -26.75 8.38 3.89
C GLU A 189 -25.95 9.07 2.81
N ILE A 190 -25.67 8.36 1.70
CA ILE A 190 -24.90 8.81 0.54
C ILE A 190 -25.60 8.42 -0.77
N ASP A 191 -25.25 9.07 -1.88
CA ASP A 191 -25.76 8.79 -3.22
C ASP A 191 -24.80 7.90 -4.04
N ALA A 192 -23.50 8.00 -3.75
CA ALA A 192 -22.45 7.21 -4.38
C ALA A 192 -21.34 6.89 -3.36
N ILE A 193 -20.54 5.88 -3.66
CA ILE A 193 -19.43 5.43 -2.82
C ILE A 193 -18.17 5.25 -3.66
N VAL A 194 -17.01 5.72 -3.16
CA VAL A 194 -15.70 5.24 -3.61
C VAL A 194 -15.03 4.50 -2.46
N ASN A 195 -14.81 3.22 -2.66
CA ASN A 195 -14.21 2.35 -1.65
C ASN A 195 -13.42 1.21 -2.33
N VAL A 196 -13.02 0.23 -1.55
CA VAL A 196 -12.26 -0.95 -1.94
C VAL A 196 -12.94 -2.23 -1.42
N ASP A 197 -12.52 -3.39 -1.93
CA ASP A 197 -12.96 -4.66 -1.37
C ASP A 197 -12.42 -4.86 0.08
N PRO A 198 -13.18 -5.58 0.93
CA PRO A 198 -14.38 -6.37 0.65
C PRO A 198 -15.69 -5.56 0.64
N VAL A 199 -15.67 -4.27 1.01
CA VAL A 199 -16.89 -3.44 1.10
C VAL A 199 -17.63 -3.41 -0.23
N ILE A 200 -16.92 -3.18 -1.33
CA ILE A 200 -17.53 -3.07 -2.66
C ILE A 200 -18.17 -4.39 -3.08
N ASN A 201 -17.45 -5.51 -3.02
CA ASN A 201 -18.00 -6.81 -3.41
C ASN A 201 -19.24 -7.19 -2.58
N LEU A 202 -19.25 -6.88 -1.29
CA LEU A 202 -20.43 -7.12 -0.44
C LEU A 202 -21.62 -6.28 -0.91
N LEU A 203 -21.42 -4.98 -1.19
CA LEU A 203 -22.50 -4.10 -1.65
C LEU A 203 -23.00 -4.47 -3.05
N GLU A 204 -22.10 -4.91 -3.96
CA GLU A 204 -22.47 -5.44 -5.28
C GLU A 204 -23.32 -6.71 -5.16
N SER A 205 -22.90 -7.66 -4.33
CA SER A 205 -23.63 -8.93 -4.14
C SER A 205 -25.03 -8.73 -3.57
N GLN A 206 -25.23 -7.68 -2.79
CA GLN A 206 -26.53 -7.29 -2.24
C GLN A 206 -27.36 -6.44 -3.21
N GLY A 207 -26.83 -6.10 -4.39
CA GLY A 207 -27.50 -5.23 -5.37
C GLY A 207 -27.72 -3.79 -4.89
N LEU A 208 -26.95 -3.33 -3.90
CA LEU A 208 -27.10 -2.00 -3.29
C LEU A 208 -26.42 -0.90 -4.11
N ILE A 209 -25.44 -1.23 -4.93
CA ILE A 209 -24.72 -0.31 -5.79
C ILE A 209 -24.61 -0.83 -7.22
N LYS A 210 -24.51 0.08 -8.18
CA LYS A 210 -24.07 -0.17 -9.55
C LYS A 210 -22.67 0.40 -9.72
N VAL A 211 -21.72 -0.46 -10.06
CA VAL A 211 -20.33 -0.04 -10.36
C VAL A 211 -20.32 0.77 -11.67
N VAL A 212 -19.65 1.90 -11.64
CA VAL A 212 -19.55 2.85 -12.76
C VAL A 212 -18.12 3.25 -13.13
N ALA A 213 -17.15 3.02 -12.24
CA ALA A 213 -15.72 3.05 -12.53
C ALA A 213 -15.00 2.06 -11.62
N ASP A 214 -14.08 1.27 -12.17
CA ASP A 214 -13.47 0.13 -11.48
C ASP A 214 -11.97 0.04 -11.77
N THR A 215 -11.14 0.15 -10.75
CA THR A 215 -9.68 0.03 -10.86
C THR A 215 -9.15 -1.27 -10.23
N ARG A 216 -9.98 -2.29 -10.03
CA ARG A 216 -9.58 -3.63 -9.55
C ARG A 216 -8.78 -4.42 -10.59
N THR A 217 -8.71 -3.91 -11.83
CA THR A 217 -7.91 -4.49 -12.91
C THR A 217 -6.94 -3.47 -13.49
N GLU A 218 -5.90 -3.95 -14.16
CA GLU A 218 -4.97 -3.07 -14.86
C GLU A 218 -5.65 -2.28 -15.98
N ALA A 219 -6.56 -2.91 -16.73
CA ALA A 219 -7.33 -2.26 -17.79
C ALA A 219 -8.22 -1.14 -17.23
N GLY A 220 -8.98 -1.41 -16.17
CA GLY A 220 -9.81 -0.41 -15.52
C GLY A 220 -8.98 0.72 -14.87
N THR A 221 -7.81 0.40 -14.33
CA THR A 221 -6.88 1.42 -13.84
C THR A 221 -6.44 2.36 -14.96
N ARG A 222 -6.07 1.82 -16.13
CA ARG A 222 -5.70 2.63 -17.30
C ARG A 222 -6.88 3.45 -17.84
N GLU A 223 -8.10 2.91 -17.83
CA GLU A 223 -9.30 3.63 -18.22
C GLU A 223 -9.56 4.86 -17.35
N VAL A 224 -9.48 4.68 -16.02
CA VAL A 224 -9.72 5.74 -15.05
C VAL A 224 -8.59 6.77 -15.05
N PHE A 225 -7.34 6.33 -14.92
CA PHE A 225 -6.19 7.20 -14.66
C PHE A 225 -5.32 7.49 -15.88
N GLY A 226 -5.55 6.84 -17.02
CA GLY A 226 -4.78 7.03 -18.24
C GLY A 226 -3.49 6.22 -18.34
N GLY A 227 -3.12 5.45 -17.31
CA GLY A 227 -1.89 4.66 -17.26
C GLY A 227 -1.85 3.71 -16.06
N ALA A 228 -0.70 3.06 -15.85
CA ALA A 228 -0.42 2.34 -14.63
C ALA A 228 -0.40 3.33 -13.44
N TYR A 229 -0.93 2.93 -12.30
CA TYR A 229 -1.06 3.81 -11.13
C TYR A 229 -0.62 3.05 -9.87
N PRO A 230 0.43 3.49 -9.16
CA PRO A 230 0.90 2.79 -7.96
C PRO A 230 -0.14 2.94 -6.85
N ALA A 231 -0.32 1.88 -6.07
CA ALA A 231 -1.39 1.80 -5.09
C ALA A 231 -0.87 1.83 -3.65
N ALA A 232 -1.11 0.74 -2.90
CA ALA A 232 -0.62 0.61 -1.54
C ALA A 232 0.91 0.56 -1.49
N VAL A 233 1.48 1.31 -0.54
CA VAL A 233 2.92 1.39 -0.29
C VAL A 233 3.20 1.48 1.21
N LEU A 234 4.44 1.20 1.63
CA LEU A 234 4.98 1.71 2.88
C LEU A 234 5.71 3.01 2.59
N TYR A 235 5.38 4.07 3.31
CA TYR A 235 6.12 5.33 3.26
C TYR A 235 6.48 5.85 4.65
N ALA A 236 7.52 6.67 4.71
CA ALA A 236 8.00 7.32 5.92
C ALA A 236 8.54 8.73 5.59
N PRO A 237 8.73 9.62 6.59
CA PRO A 237 9.49 10.83 6.43
C PRO A 237 10.91 10.51 5.93
N ARG A 238 11.45 11.35 5.04
CA ARG A 238 12.82 11.18 4.52
C ARG A 238 13.86 11.08 5.65
N ALA A 239 13.69 11.86 6.70
CA ALA A 239 14.57 11.82 7.89
C ALA A 239 14.58 10.43 8.53
N PHE A 240 13.41 9.79 8.73
CA PHE A 240 13.32 8.43 9.27
C PHE A 240 14.14 7.43 8.43
N ILE A 241 13.96 7.48 7.10
CA ILE A 241 14.66 6.55 6.18
C ILE A 241 16.18 6.75 6.24
N THR A 242 16.63 8.00 6.34
CA THR A 242 18.06 8.35 6.38
C THR A 242 18.71 8.00 7.71
N GLU A 243 18.00 8.22 8.82
CA GLU A 243 18.49 7.97 10.16
C GLU A 243 18.33 6.52 10.62
N LYS A 244 17.37 5.80 10.04
CA LYS A 244 16.99 4.43 10.42
C LYS A 244 17.00 3.47 9.21
N PRO A 245 18.10 3.41 8.43
CA PRO A 245 18.13 2.63 7.19
C PRO A 245 18.01 1.12 7.42
N ARG A 246 18.55 0.58 8.53
CA ARG A 246 18.42 -0.86 8.85
C ARG A 246 17.00 -1.20 9.28
N THR A 247 16.37 -0.37 10.11
CA THR A 247 14.96 -0.53 10.48
C THR A 247 14.07 -0.48 9.24
N THR A 248 14.32 0.45 8.32
CA THR A 248 13.61 0.55 7.03
C THR A 248 13.81 -0.73 6.20
N GLN A 249 15.04 -1.26 6.11
CA GLN A 249 15.32 -2.50 5.39
C GLN A 249 14.58 -3.71 6.00
N VAL A 250 14.54 -3.81 7.34
CA VAL A 250 13.80 -4.88 8.04
C VAL A 250 12.31 -4.82 7.72
N LEU A 251 11.69 -3.63 7.74
CA LEU A 251 10.29 -3.45 7.36
C LEU A 251 10.03 -3.87 5.91
N VAL A 252 10.90 -3.45 4.99
CA VAL A 252 10.80 -3.81 3.56
C VAL A 252 10.94 -5.33 3.37
N ASN A 253 11.93 -5.97 4.00
CA ASN A 253 12.15 -7.41 3.90
C ASN A 253 10.92 -8.20 4.39
N ALA A 254 10.35 -7.81 5.53
CA ALA A 254 9.17 -8.46 6.09
C ALA A 254 7.94 -8.34 5.17
N LEU A 255 7.70 -7.14 4.62
CA LEU A 255 6.58 -6.90 3.70
C LEU A 255 6.75 -7.64 2.37
N VAL A 256 7.96 -7.68 1.80
CA VAL A 256 8.24 -8.48 0.59
C VAL A 256 8.08 -9.97 0.85
N ARG A 257 8.47 -10.47 2.03
CA ARG A 257 8.18 -11.86 2.44
C ARG A 257 6.67 -12.12 2.46
N GLY A 258 5.86 -11.17 2.96
CA GLY A 258 4.40 -11.23 2.92
C GLY A 258 3.84 -11.26 1.49
N LEU A 259 4.34 -10.40 0.60
CA LEU A 259 3.96 -10.39 -0.83
C LEU A 259 4.27 -11.73 -1.52
N ARG A 260 5.45 -12.28 -1.28
CA ARG A 260 5.86 -13.59 -1.83
C ARG A 260 4.97 -14.72 -1.31
N TRP A 261 4.62 -14.68 -0.02
CA TRP A 261 3.70 -15.65 0.55
C TRP A 261 2.33 -15.58 -0.10
N ILE A 262 1.74 -14.37 -0.26
CA ILE A 262 0.46 -14.16 -0.95
C ILE A 262 0.52 -14.72 -2.38
N ALA A 263 1.59 -14.44 -3.12
CA ALA A 263 1.74 -14.88 -4.50
C ALA A 263 1.78 -16.41 -4.67
N ALA A 264 2.11 -17.16 -3.61
CA ALA A 264 2.23 -18.61 -3.60
C ALA A 264 1.02 -19.32 -2.97
N ARG A 265 -0.05 -18.59 -2.60
CA ARG A 265 -1.19 -19.14 -1.86
C ARG A 265 -2.51 -18.96 -2.59
N SER A 266 -3.44 -19.91 -2.33
CA SER A 266 -4.83 -19.78 -2.73
C SER A 266 -5.57 -18.74 -1.87
N ALA A 267 -6.70 -18.25 -2.38
CA ALA A 267 -7.55 -17.33 -1.61
C ALA A 267 -8.01 -17.95 -0.28
N ASP A 268 -8.33 -19.24 -0.25
CA ASP A 268 -8.79 -19.93 0.96
C ASP A 268 -7.69 -20.02 2.02
N GLU A 269 -6.43 -20.29 1.63
CA GLU A 269 -5.29 -20.26 2.54
C GLU A 269 -5.08 -18.86 3.12
N ILE A 270 -5.23 -17.82 2.30
CA ILE A 270 -5.14 -16.42 2.75
C ILE A 270 -6.26 -16.08 3.72
N VAL A 271 -7.52 -16.44 3.42
CA VAL A 271 -8.67 -16.29 4.34
C VAL A 271 -8.39 -16.98 5.68
N GLY A 272 -7.70 -18.12 5.66
CA GLY A 272 -7.36 -18.88 6.87
C GLY A 272 -6.49 -18.10 7.88
N VAL A 273 -5.71 -17.12 7.43
CA VAL A 273 -4.84 -16.30 8.31
C VAL A 273 -5.44 -14.93 8.64
N MET A 274 -6.52 -14.52 7.96
CA MET A 274 -7.16 -13.22 8.20
C MET A 274 -8.02 -13.22 9.46
N PRO A 275 -8.16 -12.05 10.14
CA PRO A 275 -9.14 -11.87 11.19
C PRO A 275 -10.57 -12.12 10.67
N PRO A 276 -11.40 -12.91 11.39
CA PRO A 276 -12.74 -13.29 10.93
C PRO A 276 -13.69 -12.09 10.68
N ASP A 277 -13.54 -11.02 11.44
CA ASP A 277 -14.32 -9.78 11.35
C ASP A 277 -14.09 -9.01 10.04
N TYR A 278 -12.95 -9.25 9.35
CA TYR A 278 -12.66 -8.63 8.04
C TYR A 278 -13.59 -9.14 6.93
N ALA A 279 -14.20 -10.29 7.12
CA ALA A 279 -15.15 -10.86 6.18
C ALA A 279 -16.52 -10.14 6.16
N LEU A 280 -16.76 -9.15 7.02
CA LEU A 280 -18.02 -8.38 7.09
C LEU A 280 -19.29 -9.24 7.20
N GLY A 281 -19.16 -10.43 7.82
CA GLY A 281 -20.25 -11.40 7.99
C GLY A 281 -20.43 -12.39 6.84
N ASP A 282 -19.70 -12.23 5.71
CA ASP A 282 -19.79 -13.16 4.56
C ASP A 282 -18.40 -13.67 4.14
N ARG A 283 -18.03 -14.83 4.67
CA ARG A 283 -16.74 -15.47 4.38
C ARG A 283 -16.59 -15.88 2.91
N ALA A 284 -17.69 -16.26 2.23
CA ALA A 284 -17.62 -16.68 0.84
C ALA A 284 -17.36 -15.50 -0.09
N ILE A 285 -18.06 -14.39 0.12
CA ILE A 285 -17.80 -13.13 -0.60
C ILE A 285 -16.39 -12.62 -0.31
N TYR A 286 -15.93 -12.72 0.94
CA TYR A 286 -14.57 -12.32 1.30
C TYR A 286 -13.50 -13.15 0.57
N ALA A 287 -13.66 -14.48 0.51
CA ALA A 287 -12.77 -15.36 -0.23
C ALA A 287 -12.77 -15.02 -1.74
N GLN A 288 -13.93 -14.77 -2.31
CA GLN A 288 -14.05 -14.33 -3.70
C GLN A 288 -13.37 -12.95 -3.91
N SER A 289 -13.53 -12.02 -2.99
CA SER A 289 -12.87 -10.70 -3.03
C SER A 289 -11.34 -10.84 -3.00
N ILE A 290 -10.80 -11.70 -2.15
CA ILE A 290 -9.36 -11.99 -2.12
C ILE A 290 -8.93 -12.57 -3.47
N LYS A 291 -9.64 -13.57 -3.99
CA LYS A 291 -9.31 -14.22 -5.27
C LYS A 291 -9.23 -13.23 -6.42
N THR A 292 -10.19 -12.32 -6.53
CA THR A 292 -10.20 -11.28 -7.58
C THR A 292 -9.16 -10.20 -7.36
N SER A 293 -8.73 -9.96 -6.11
CA SER A 293 -7.71 -8.96 -5.76
C SER A 293 -6.26 -9.47 -5.91
N LEU A 294 -6.01 -10.79 -6.00
CA LEU A 294 -4.66 -11.33 -6.09
C LEU A 294 -3.78 -10.66 -7.17
N PRO A 295 -4.29 -10.36 -8.39
CA PRO A 295 -3.49 -9.71 -9.42
C PRO A 295 -3.04 -8.29 -9.09
N MET A 296 -3.70 -7.61 -8.14
CA MET A 296 -3.36 -6.23 -7.79
C MET A 296 -2.11 -6.12 -6.91
N TYR A 297 -1.69 -7.20 -6.23
CA TYR A 297 -0.52 -7.13 -5.36
C TYR A 297 0.78 -7.15 -6.14
N SER A 298 1.75 -6.36 -5.66
CA SER A 298 3.10 -6.36 -6.21
C SER A 298 3.76 -7.73 -5.95
N ARG A 299 4.56 -8.20 -6.90
CA ARG A 299 5.29 -9.47 -6.76
C ARG A 299 6.68 -9.29 -6.15
N ASP A 300 7.26 -8.11 -6.33
CA ASP A 300 8.64 -7.81 -5.97
C ASP A 300 8.82 -6.55 -5.13
N GLY A 301 7.77 -5.76 -4.95
CA GLY A 301 7.79 -4.52 -4.18
C GLY A 301 8.37 -3.30 -4.91
N ARG A 302 8.77 -3.42 -6.20
CA ARG A 302 9.43 -2.35 -6.96
C ARG A 302 8.45 -1.30 -7.48
N PHE A 303 8.92 -0.05 -7.51
CA PHE A 303 8.23 1.06 -8.15
C PHE A 303 8.62 1.17 -9.62
N SER A 304 7.65 1.52 -10.46
CA SER A 304 7.83 1.94 -11.85
C SER A 304 7.78 3.47 -11.93
N GLY A 305 8.76 4.06 -12.62
CA GLY A 305 8.77 5.50 -12.88
C GLY A 305 7.54 5.95 -13.72
N GLU A 306 7.15 5.16 -14.71
CA GLU A 306 5.95 5.42 -15.52
C GLU A 306 4.68 5.52 -14.68
N ALA A 307 4.50 4.58 -13.74
CA ALA A 307 3.34 4.58 -12.86
C ALA A 307 3.35 5.80 -11.91
N ALA A 308 4.53 6.19 -11.40
CA ALA A 308 4.68 7.38 -10.57
C ALA A 308 4.36 8.67 -11.32
N GLU A 309 4.80 8.79 -12.58
CA GLU A 309 4.46 9.92 -13.46
C GLU A 309 2.96 9.99 -13.76
N THR A 310 2.29 8.85 -13.96
CA THR A 310 0.83 8.80 -14.10
C THR A 310 0.14 9.37 -12.86
N ALA A 311 0.58 8.96 -11.66
CA ALA A 311 0.00 9.47 -10.40
C ALA A 311 0.21 10.99 -10.27
N TYR A 312 1.38 11.50 -10.65
CA TYR A 312 1.63 12.94 -10.66
C TYR A 312 0.71 13.67 -11.66
N ALA A 313 0.58 13.17 -12.88
CA ALA A 313 -0.28 13.77 -13.89
C ALA A 313 -1.75 13.83 -13.42
N VAL A 314 -2.22 12.77 -12.77
CA VAL A 314 -3.57 12.69 -12.18
C VAL A 314 -3.77 13.75 -11.10
N LEU A 315 -2.88 13.81 -10.10
CA LEU A 315 -3.00 14.80 -9.02
C LEU A 315 -2.90 16.23 -9.56
N LYS A 316 -1.94 16.48 -10.46
CA LYS A 316 -1.73 17.79 -11.06
C LYS A 316 -3.00 18.35 -11.76
N ALA A 317 -3.85 17.46 -12.30
CA ALA A 317 -5.05 17.84 -13.00
C ALA A 317 -6.13 18.44 -12.09
N PHE A 318 -6.19 18.02 -10.82
CA PHE A 318 -7.28 18.46 -9.92
C PHE A 318 -6.80 19.07 -8.58
N ASP A 319 -5.58 18.78 -8.12
CA ASP A 319 -5.04 19.34 -6.86
C ASP A 319 -4.24 20.62 -7.15
N PRO A 320 -4.73 21.81 -6.73
CA PRO A 320 -4.07 23.07 -7.03
C PRO A 320 -2.71 23.24 -6.34
N ASP A 321 -2.45 22.54 -5.22
CA ASP A 321 -1.15 22.60 -4.57
C ASP A 321 -0.11 21.83 -5.40
N VAL A 322 -0.48 20.64 -5.90
CA VAL A 322 0.35 19.85 -6.82
C VAL A 322 0.51 20.56 -8.16
N GLY A 323 -0.56 21.18 -8.67
CA GLY A 323 -0.53 21.92 -9.94
C GLY A 323 0.44 23.11 -9.95
N ARG A 324 0.62 23.78 -8.80
CA ARG A 324 1.53 24.94 -8.65
C ARG A 324 2.94 24.56 -8.23
N ALA A 325 3.12 23.43 -7.58
CA ALA A 325 4.42 23.02 -7.05
C ALA A 325 5.30 22.43 -8.14
N LYS A 326 6.63 22.59 -7.98
CA LYS A 326 7.62 21.85 -8.75
C LYS A 326 7.87 20.51 -8.04
N ILE A 327 7.29 19.44 -8.57
CA ILE A 327 7.43 18.09 -8.01
C ILE A 327 8.59 17.35 -8.68
N ASP A 328 9.47 16.78 -7.88
CA ASP A 328 10.44 15.75 -8.30
C ASP A 328 9.81 14.38 -8.05
N VAL A 329 9.24 13.79 -9.09
CA VAL A 329 8.55 12.49 -9.00
C VAL A 329 9.52 11.39 -8.60
N ALA A 330 10.77 11.42 -9.09
CA ALA A 330 11.78 10.42 -8.75
C ALA A 330 12.18 10.46 -7.25
N ALA A 331 11.98 11.58 -6.58
CA ALA A 331 12.24 11.72 -5.16
C ALA A 331 11.09 11.23 -4.25
N THR A 332 9.95 10.80 -4.83
CA THR A 332 8.78 10.31 -4.07
C THR A 332 8.87 8.85 -3.66
N TYR A 333 9.82 8.09 -4.21
CA TYR A 333 10.05 6.68 -3.90
C TYR A 333 11.53 6.29 -3.96
N ILE A 334 11.87 5.12 -3.39
CA ILE A 334 13.21 4.56 -3.39
C ILE A 334 13.13 3.05 -3.63
N ASN A 335 13.86 2.53 -4.64
CA ASN A 335 13.98 1.11 -4.92
C ASN A 335 15.20 0.44 -4.26
N THR A 336 16.14 1.21 -3.70
CA THR A 336 17.42 0.67 -3.17
C THR A 336 17.25 -0.32 -2.03
N PHE A 337 16.15 -0.24 -1.25
CA PHE A 337 15.85 -1.24 -0.22
C PHE A 337 15.33 -2.54 -0.83
N ILE A 338 14.56 -2.47 -1.91
CA ILE A 338 14.07 -3.65 -2.64
C ILE A 338 15.24 -4.43 -3.27
N GLU A 339 16.25 -3.72 -3.78
CA GLU A 339 17.45 -4.32 -4.39
C GLU A 339 18.28 -5.14 -3.39
N LYS A 340 18.14 -4.85 -2.10
CA LYS A 340 18.83 -5.54 -1.01
C LYS A 340 17.99 -6.65 -0.35
N VAL A 341 16.74 -6.86 -0.81
CA VAL A 341 15.90 -7.94 -0.27
C VAL A 341 16.52 -9.28 -0.65
N PRO A 342 16.79 -10.18 0.31
CA PRO A 342 17.37 -11.48 0.01
C PRO A 342 16.51 -12.25 -1.00
N ALA A 343 17.16 -12.92 -1.97
CA ALA A 343 16.50 -13.97 -2.73
C ALA A 343 15.98 -15.01 -1.73
N GLN A 344 14.83 -15.63 -2.02
CA GLN A 344 14.35 -16.71 -1.15
C GLN A 344 15.41 -17.81 -1.11
N PRO A 345 15.62 -18.42 0.08
CA PRO A 345 16.43 -19.62 0.18
C PRO A 345 15.79 -20.79 -0.56
#